data_4703c220b61b38bc5e3ada5bec66e297
#
_entry.id   4703c220b61b38bc5e3ada5bec66e297
#
_cell.length_a   1.000
_cell.length_b   1.000
_cell.length_c   1.000
_cell.angle_alpha   90.00
_cell.angle_beta   90.00
_cell.angle_gamma   90.00
#
_symmetry.space_group_name_H-M   'P 1'
#
loop_
_entity.id
_entity.type
_entity.pdbx_description
1 polymer ?
#
loop_
_entity_poly.entity_id
_entity_poly.type
_entity_poly.pdbx_seq_one_letter_code
_entity_poly.pdbx_strand_id
1 'polypeptide(L)'
;MWVIAEQKNGQLMNVTFELLGAAKELCAKLEEKCCAVLVTAVAGELPQQLIAAGADVVYVIEDAKYADYDTELYTDAICQLSQKYDPASIMFGATDDGRDLAPRVAARLHTGLCADCTALDVTDDKLVAWTRPALGGNICATIICDVNRPQMGTVRPKVFKPAEMDNTRTGEVIAFTPEAGAVSRVELVKKEALSSENAVKIDEADMIAAGGRGFGSKEKFDVLEQLAALFENSAVAGTRAAIDEGWLTHSQQVGQSGKSVTPHIYFACGISGAIQHLSGMKDSDIIIAINKDAEAPIFTVAHYGIVGDVNVILPKLIEKIKAYKA
;
A
#
# COMPACT_ATOMS: atom_id res chain seq x y z
N MET A 1 3.12 -16.25 13.81
CA MET A 1 3.25 -14.93 13.12
C MET A 1 1.92 -14.20 13.15
N TRP A 2 1.92 -12.89 13.40
CA TRP A 2 0.71 -12.06 13.38
C TRP A 2 0.69 -11.13 12.18
N VAL A 3 -0.50 -10.94 11.60
CA VAL A 3 -0.82 -9.91 10.60
C VAL A 3 -1.79 -8.93 11.26
N ILE A 4 -1.44 -7.65 11.29
CA ILE A 4 -2.36 -6.61 11.74
C ILE A 4 -3.31 -6.30 10.59
N ALA A 5 -4.58 -6.66 10.77
CA ALA A 5 -5.62 -6.48 9.77
C ALA A 5 -6.04 -5.00 9.73
N GLU A 6 -5.94 -4.39 8.56
CA GLU A 6 -6.43 -3.05 8.31
C GLU A 6 -7.86 -3.12 7.78
N GLN A 7 -8.73 -2.31 8.37
CA GLN A 7 -10.12 -2.16 7.94
C GLN A 7 -10.49 -0.68 7.83
N LYS A 8 -11.44 -0.36 6.98
CA LYS A 8 -12.01 0.97 6.85
C LYS A 8 -13.50 0.88 6.59
N ASN A 9 -14.29 1.57 7.40
CA ASN A 9 -15.76 1.56 7.30
C ASN A 9 -16.36 0.13 7.34
N GLY A 10 -15.79 -0.76 8.14
CA GLY A 10 -16.28 -2.15 8.28
C GLY A 10 -15.92 -3.07 7.09
N GLN A 11 -14.93 -2.69 6.29
CA GLN A 11 -14.40 -3.52 5.19
C GLN A 11 -12.91 -3.70 5.34
N LEU A 12 -12.41 -4.93 5.13
CA LEU A 12 -10.97 -5.20 5.12
C LEU A 12 -10.32 -4.54 3.91
N MET A 13 -9.16 -3.96 4.13
CA MET A 13 -8.34 -3.37 3.07
C MET A 13 -7.59 -4.46 2.30
N ASN A 14 -7.34 -4.25 1.00
CA ASN A 14 -6.62 -5.21 0.15
C ASN A 14 -5.25 -5.61 0.72
N VAL A 15 -4.53 -4.67 1.33
CA VAL A 15 -3.25 -4.93 1.98
C VAL A 15 -3.34 -6.05 3.02
N THR A 16 -4.45 -6.17 3.75
CA THR A 16 -4.67 -7.26 4.71
C THR A 16 -4.62 -8.63 4.03
N PHE A 17 -5.25 -8.77 2.87
CA PHE A 17 -5.24 -10.03 2.12
C PHE A 17 -3.86 -10.35 1.52
N GLU A 18 -3.14 -9.32 1.07
CA GLU A 18 -1.74 -9.46 0.60
C GLU A 18 -0.82 -9.94 1.72
N LEU A 19 -0.94 -9.34 2.91
CA LEU A 19 -0.16 -9.73 4.08
C LEU A 19 -0.48 -11.17 4.54
N LEU A 20 -1.76 -11.57 4.52
CA LEU A 20 -2.14 -12.94 4.86
C LEU A 20 -1.60 -13.95 3.85
N GLY A 21 -1.58 -13.61 2.55
CA GLY A 21 -0.95 -14.44 1.52
C GLY A 21 0.53 -14.67 1.80
N ALA A 22 1.29 -13.60 2.03
CA ALA A 22 2.71 -13.69 2.38
C ALA A 22 2.95 -14.39 3.72
N ALA A 23 2.15 -14.08 4.75
CA ALA A 23 2.28 -14.69 6.07
C ALA A 23 2.03 -16.20 6.05
N LYS A 24 1.07 -16.68 5.25
CA LYS A 24 0.78 -18.12 5.10
C LYS A 24 2.00 -18.88 4.56
N GLU A 25 2.69 -18.33 3.57
CA GLU A 25 3.91 -18.94 3.02
C GLU A 25 5.05 -18.96 4.05
N LEU A 26 5.24 -17.86 4.78
CA LEU A 26 6.26 -17.77 5.83
C LEU A 26 5.95 -18.71 7.00
N CYS A 27 4.70 -18.76 7.45
CA CYS A 27 4.26 -19.63 8.53
C CYS A 27 4.48 -21.12 8.20
N ALA A 28 4.27 -21.52 6.94
CA ALA A 28 4.58 -22.88 6.51
C ALA A 28 6.07 -23.21 6.63
N LYS A 29 6.97 -22.27 6.32
CA LYS A 29 8.42 -22.42 6.49
C LYS A 29 8.84 -22.38 7.99
N LEU A 30 8.20 -21.52 8.78
CA LEU A 30 8.46 -21.34 10.21
C LEU A 30 7.86 -22.45 11.08
N GLU A 31 6.91 -23.22 10.55
CA GLU A 31 6.10 -24.20 11.29
C GLU A 31 5.25 -23.54 12.40
N GLU A 32 4.76 -22.33 12.13
CA GLU A 32 3.96 -21.51 13.03
C GLU A 32 2.52 -21.33 12.52
N LYS A 33 1.60 -20.94 13.43
CA LYS A 33 0.25 -20.52 13.03
C LYS A 33 0.28 -19.12 12.39
N CYS A 34 -0.50 -18.95 11.32
CA CYS A 34 -0.81 -17.64 10.76
C CYS A 34 -1.98 -17.03 11.55
N CYS A 35 -1.74 -15.93 12.24
CA CYS A 35 -2.76 -15.27 13.04
C CYS A 35 -3.07 -13.87 12.51
N ALA A 36 -4.32 -13.43 12.55
CA ALA A 36 -4.71 -12.06 12.28
C ALA A 36 -5.11 -11.34 13.59
N VAL A 37 -4.79 -10.06 13.69
CA VAL A 37 -5.25 -9.18 14.78
C VAL A 37 -6.16 -8.13 14.17
N LEU A 38 -7.42 -8.14 14.57
CA LEU A 38 -8.45 -7.20 14.11
C LEU A 38 -8.81 -6.25 15.26
N VAL A 39 -8.54 -4.95 15.05
CA VAL A 39 -8.99 -3.88 15.95
C VAL A 39 -10.11 -3.11 15.24
N THR A 40 -11.30 -3.07 15.82
CA THR A 40 -12.48 -2.51 15.16
C THR A 40 -13.57 -2.11 16.14
N ALA A 41 -14.48 -1.23 15.70
CA ALA A 41 -15.69 -0.92 16.48
C ALA A 41 -16.72 -2.05 16.42
N VAL A 42 -16.83 -2.73 15.27
CA VAL A 42 -17.76 -3.84 15.05
C VAL A 42 -17.07 -4.90 14.20
N ALA A 43 -16.93 -6.10 14.74
CA ALA A 43 -16.23 -7.19 14.06
C ALA A 43 -17.08 -7.84 12.95
N GLY A 44 -18.38 -8.04 13.19
CA GLY A 44 -19.31 -8.64 12.24
C GLY A 44 -18.76 -9.91 11.57
N GLU A 45 -18.71 -9.94 10.26
CA GLU A 45 -18.18 -11.06 9.46
C GLU A 45 -16.68 -10.95 9.13
N LEU A 46 -15.99 -9.88 9.55
CA LEU A 46 -14.58 -9.67 9.25
C LEU A 46 -13.67 -10.82 9.73
N PRO A 47 -13.88 -11.41 10.93
CA PRO A 47 -13.07 -12.55 11.37
C PRO A 47 -13.17 -13.75 10.43
N GLN A 48 -14.37 -14.04 9.89
CA GLN A 48 -14.55 -15.14 8.95
C GLN A 48 -13.86 -14.87 7.60
N GLN A 49 -13.85 -13.62 7.15
CA GLN A 49 -13.11 -13.23 5.95
C GLN A 49 -11.59 -13.41 6.13
N LEU A 50 -11.05 -13.07 7.31
CA LEU A 50 -9.64 -13.28 7.65
C LEU A 50 -9.29 -14.78 7.70
N ILE A 51 -10.17 -15.62 8.22
CA ILE A 51 -10.00 -17.07 8.22
C ILE A 51 -10.02 -17.62 6.80
N ALA A 52 -10.97 -17.19 5.97
CA ALA A 52 -11.06 -17.57 4.56
C ALA A 52 -9.80 -17.15 3.77
N ALA A 53 -9.17 -16.02 4.13
CA ALA A 53 -7.91 -15.55 3.56
C ALA A 53 -6.66 -16.26 4.09
N GLY A 54 -6.78 -17.17 5.05
CA GLY A 54 -5.67 -18.02 5.49
C GLY A 54 -5.26 -17.89 6.94
N ALA A 55 -5.93 -17.08 7.76
CA ALA A 55 -5.66 -17.03 9.19
C ALA A 55 -6.13 -18.32 9.88
N ASP A 56 -5.30 -18.90 10.75
CA ASP A 56 -5.64 -20.04 11.62
C ASP A 56 -6.33 -19.56 12.90
N VAL A 57 -5.94 -18.37 13.37
CA VAL A 57 -6.47 -17.71 14.56
C VAL A 57 -6.71 -16.24 14.25
N VAL A 58 -7.86 -15.72 14.68
CA VAL A 58 -8.16 -14.28 14.61
C VAL A 58 -8.36 -13.74 16.03
N TYR A 59 -7.48 -12.85 16.44
CA TYR A 59 -7.65 -12.08 17.67
C TYR A 59 -8.52 -10.86 17.38
N VAL A 60 -9.64 -10.72 18.05
CA VAL A 60 -10.60 -9.62 17.86
C VAL A 60 -10.58 -8.71 19.07
N ILE A 61 -10.26 -7.45 18.84
CA ILE A 61 -10.34 -6.34 19.80
C ILE A 61 -11.48 -5.44 19.35
N GLU A 62 -12.63 -5.57 19.99
CA GLU A 62 -13.86 -4.88 19.59
C GLU A 62 -14.30 -3.90 20.67
N ASP A 63 -14.39 -2.63 20.32
CA ASP A 63 -14.92 -1.56 21.16
C ASP A 63 -15.27 -0.35 20.30
N ALA A 64 -16.36 0.36 20.61
CA ALA A 64 -16.80 1.57 19.91
C ALA A 64 -15.71 2.65 19.75
N LYS A 65 -14.74 2.73 20.68
CA LYS A 65 -13.60 3.66 20.60
C LYS A 65 -12.65 3.42 19.43
N TYR A 66 -12.73 2.26 18.76
CA TYR A 66 -11.94 1.92 17.58
C TYR A 66 -12.68 2.17 16.26
N ALA A 67 -13.74 3.00 16.27
CA ALA A 67 -14.50 3.35 15.07
C ALA A 67 -13.64 4.10 14.05
N ASP A 68 -12.80 5.00 14.52
CA ASP A 68 -11.78 5.69 13.72
C ASP A 68 -10.39 5.29 14.21
N TYR A 69 -9.41 5.35 13.30
CA TYR A 69 -8.03 5.08 13.67
C TYR A 69 -7.51 6.11 14.67
N ASP A 70 -7.00 5.62 15.78
CA ASP A 70 -6.27 6.39 16.80
C ASP A 70 -5.00 5.63 17.17
N THR A 71 -3.85 6.23 16.89
CA THR A 71 -2.57 5.56 17.08
C THR A 71 -2.27 5.20 18.53
N GLU A 72 -2.76 5.96 19.51
CA GLU A 72 -2.53 5.68 20.94
C GLU A 72 -3.36 4.49 21.40
N LEU A 73 -4.64 4.46 21.02
CA LEU A 73 -5.56 3.38 21.39
C LEU A 73 -5.18 2.06 20.71
N TYR A 74 -4.87 2.11 19.41
CA TYR A 74 -4.45 0.92 18.65
C TYR A 74 -3.10 0.37 19.15
N THR A 75 -2.13 1.26 19.41
CA THR A 75 -0.83 0.84 19.98
C THR A 75 -0.99 0.15 21.31
N ASP A 76 -1.80 0.71 22.22
CA ASP A 76 -2.04 0.13 23.54
C ASP A 76 -2.68 -1.24 23.46
N ALA A 77 -3.73 -1.36 22.65
CA ALA A 77 -4.46 -2.62 22.45
C ALA A 77 -3.55 -3.74 21.91
N ILE A 78 -2.76 -3.43 20.86
CA ILE A 78 -1.86 -4.40 20.25
C ILE A 78 -0.72 -4.78 21.20
N CYS A 79 -0.17 -3.82 21.95
CA CYS A 79 0.90 -4.11 22.92
C CYS A 79 0.41 -4.99 24.07
N GLN A 80 -0.80 -4.73 24.62
CA GLN A 80 -1.37 -5.59 25.65
C GLN A 80 -1.66 -6.99 25.13
N LEU A 81 -2.20 -7.12 23.92
CA LEU A 81 -2.39 -8.42 23.27
C LEU A 81 -1.05 -9.15 23.09
N SER A 82 -0.02 -8.43 22.61
CA SER A 82 1.33 -8.96 22.38
C SER A 82 1.97 -9.45 23.69
N GLN A 83 1.83 -8.71 24.78
CA GLN A 83 2.32 -9.12 26.11
C GLN A 83 1.65 -10.38 26.63
N LYS A 84 0.39 -10.61 26.27
CA LYS A 84 -0.36 -11.80 26.72
C LYS A 84 -0.04 -13.05 25.91
N TYR A 85 0.18 -12.92 24.60
CA TYR A 85 0.27 -14.07 23.70
C TYR A 85 1.66 -14.25 23.06
N ASP A 86 2.60 -13.35 23.34
CA ASP A 86 4.02 -13.39 22.97
C ASP A 86 4.28 -13.82 21.50
N PRO A 87 3.86 -13.04 20.50
CA PRO A 87 4.06 -13.41 19.12
C PRO A 87 5.54 -13.38 18.74
N ALA A 88 6.01 -14.35 17.96
CA ALA A 88 7.38 -14.36 17.45
C ALA A 88 7.62 -13.24 16.42
N SER A 89 6.60 -12.92 15.63
CA SER A 89 6.68 -11.86 14.62
C SER A 89 5.34 -11.17 14.37
N ILE A 90 5.38 -9.87 14.00
CA ILE A 90 4.21 -9.06 13.66
C ILE A 90 4.45 -8.33 12.34
N MET A 91 3.50 -8.45 11.42
CA MET A 91 3.50 -7.84 10.10
C MET A 91 2.40 -6.77 10.00
N PHE A 92 2.77 -5.59 9.49
CA PHE A 92 1.88 -4.46 9.22
C PHE A 92 1.90 -4.11 7.73
N GLY A 93 0.86 -3.47 7.21
CA GLY A 93 0.93 -2.78 5.92
C GLY A 93 1.81 -1.53 6.01
N ALA A 94 2.55 -1.20 4.96
CA ALA A 94 3.23 0.10 4.86
C ALA A 94 2.29 1.17 4.30
N THR A 95 1.05 1.19 4.78
CA THR A 95 0.02 2.21 4.56
C THR A 95 0.28 3.43 5.43
N ASP A 96 -0.50 4.49 5.28
CA ASP A 96 -0.37 5.67 6.15
C ASP A 96 -0.58 5.29 7.63
N ASP A 97 -1.64 4.51 7.92
CA ASP A 97 -1.95 4.07 9.29
C ASP A 97 -0.87 3.09 9.80
N GLY A 98 -0.43 2.14 8.99
CA GLY A 98 0.58 1.17 9.40
C GLY A 98 1.97 1.76 9.61
N ARG A 99 2.34 2.78 8.82
CA ARG A 99 3.60 3.53 8.99
C ARG A 99 3.62 4.38 10.26
N ASP A 100 2.47 4.82 10.74
CA ASP A 100 2.33 5.51 12.03
C ASP A 100 2.29 4.50 13.20
N LEU A 101 1.52 3.44 13.06
CA LEU A 101 1.27 2.46 14.12
C LEU A 101 2.47 1.57 14.45
N ALA A 102 3.09 0.97 13.42
CA ALA A 102 4.13 -0.04 13.63
C ALA A 102 5.35 0.45 14.40
N PRO A 103 5.89 1.66 14.14
CA PRO A 103 7.01 2.19 14.92
C PRO A 103 6.67 2.43 16.39
N ARG A 104 5.42 2.83 16.67
CA ARG A 104 4.96 3.03 18.05
C ARG A 104 4.85 1.72 18.81
N VAL A 105 4.29 0.70 18.17
CA VAL A 105 4.22 -0.66 18.74
C VAL A 105 5.64 -1.20 19.00
N ALA A 106 6.54 -1.08 18.02
CA ALA A 106 7.93 -1.53 18.16
C ALA A 106 8.65 -0.84 19.31
N ALA A 107 8.50 0.49 19.44
CA ALA A 107 9.10 1.25 20.53
C ALA A 107 8.55 0.82 21.91
N ARG A 108 7.24 0.56 22.03
CA ARG A 108 6.64 0.09 23.28
C ARG A 108 7.02 -1.34 23.66
N LEU A 109 7.22 -2.20 22.67
CA LEU A 109 7.65 -3.59 22.88
C LEU A 109 9.18 -3.72 22.96
N HIS A 110 9.92 -2.60 22.87
CA HIS A 110 11.38 -2.54 22.90
C HIS A 110 12.04 -3.46 21.87
N THR A 111 11.51 -3.49 20.66
CA THR A 111 12.02 -4.33 19.55
C THR A 111 12.33 -3.50 18.30
N GLY A 112 13.00 -4.15 17.33
CA GLY A 112 13.32 -3.54 16.04
C GLY A 112 12.15 -3.59 15.05
N LEU A 113 12.15 -2.65 14.09
CA LEU A 113 11.20 -2.61 12.99
C LEU A 113 11.93 -2.43 11.66
N CYS A 114 11.68 -3.32 10.70
CA CYS A 114 12.07 -3.09 9.31
C CYS A 114 10.90 -2.45 8.55
N ALA A 115 11.10 -1.24 8.03
CA ALA A 115 10.03 -0.49 7.37
C ALA A 115 10.08 -0.62 5.85
N ASP A 116 8.89 -0.67 5.21
CA ASP A 116 8.69 -0.61 3.75
C ASP A 116 9.33 -1.78 3.00
N CYS A 117 9.12 -2.99 3.51
CA CYS A 117 9.67 -4.22 2.96
C CYS A 117 9.02 -4.56 1.61
N THR A 118 9.84 -5.08 0.70
CA THR A 118 9.42 -5.52 -0.65
C THR A 118 9.71 -6.99 -0.93
N ALA A 119 10.43 -7.66 -0.03
CA ALA A 119 10.58 -9.12 -0.06
C ALA A 119 10.72 -9.66 1.37
N LEU A 120 10.29 -10.88 1.56
CA LEU A 120 10.30 -11.61 2.82
C LEU A 120 10.80 -13.03 2.59
N ASP A 121 11.59 -13.53 3.51
CA ASP A 121 12.01 -14.94 3.51
C ASP A 121 12.24 -15.42 4.96
N VAL A 122 12.59 -16.69 5.11
CA VAL A 122 12.94 -17.32 6.38
C VAL A 122 14.36 -17.82 6.31
N THR A 123 15.15 -17.46 7.32
CA THR A 123 16.55 -17.95 7.45
C THR A 123 16.58 -19.40 7.94
N ASP A 124 17.75 -20.04 7.86
CA ASP A 124 17.97 -21.40 8.39
C ASP A 124 17.71 -21.48 9.92
N ASP A 125 17.91 -20.36 10.63
CA ASP A 125 17.66 -20.23 12.08
C ASP A 125 16.17 -19.92 12.39
N LYS A 126 15.26 -20.08 11.42
CA LYS A 126 13.82 -19.79 11.59
C LYS A 126 13.53 -18.34 11.97
N LEU A 127 14.31 -17.40 11.48
CA LEU A 127 14.06 -15.96 11.62
C LEU A 127 13.46 -15.39 10.34
N VAL A 128 12.61 -14.38 10.46
CA VAL A 128 12.09 -13.67 9.29
C VAL A 128 13.15 -12.71 8.74
N ALA A 129 13.48 -12.87 7.48
CA ALA A 129 14.36 -11.99 6.73
C ALA A 129 13.54 -10.90 6.03
N TRP A 130 13.68 -9.68 6.49
CA TRP A 130 12.94 -8.52 5.99
C TRP A 130 13.79 -7.76 4.99
N THR A 131 13.43 -7.76 3.70
CA THR A 131 14.19 -7.07 2.66
C THR A 131 13.46 -5.80 2.23
N ARG A 132 14.19 -4.70 2.25
CA ARG A 132 13.69 -3.38 1.86
C ARG A 132 14.62 -2.68 0.88
N PRO A 133 14.09 -1.83 -0.02
CA PRO A 133 14.91 -0.92 -0.81
C PRO A 133 15.62 0.11 0.08
N ALA A 134 16.86 0.41 -0.26
CA ALA A 134 17.69 1.42 0.39
C ALA A 134 18.32 2.34 -0.66
N LEU A 135 18.81 3.51 -0.24
CA LEU A 135 19.56 4.46 -1.08
C LEU A 135 18.89 4.75 -2.44
N GLY A 136 17.60 5.11 -2.41
CA GLY A 136 16.85 5.43 -3.63
C GLY A 136 16.36 4.22 -4.44
N GLY A 137 16.45 3.00 -3.87
CA GLY A 137 15.92 1.78 -4.47
C GLY A 137 16.89 1.00 -5.34
N ASN A 138 18.15 1.45 -5.46
CA ASN A 138 19.18 0.75 -6.24
C ASN A 138 19.87 -0.37 -5.46
N ILE A 139 19.71 -0.41 -4.15
CA ILE A 139 20.26 -1.42 -3.24
C ILE A 139 19.11 -1.93 -2.39
N CYS A 140 19.09 -3.23 -2.13
CA CYS A 140 18.20 -3.84 -1.15
C CYS A 140 19.01 -4.22 0.11
N ALA A 141 18.44 -3.94 1.28
CA ALA A 141 18.98 -4.36 2.56
C ALA A 141 18.07 -5.44 3.15
N THR A 142 18.62 -6.60 3.49
CA THR A 142 17.94 -7.65 4.25
C THR A 142 18.29 -7.51 5.72
N ILE A 143 17.28 -7.36 6.56
CA ILE A 143 17.39 -7.08 7.98
C ILE A 143 16.79 -8.25 8.77
N ILE A 144 17.48 -8.66 9.81
CA ILE A 144 17.07 -9.73 10.72
C ILE A 144 17.07 -9.16 12.14
N CYS A 145 16.03 -9.48 12.93
CA CYS A 145 15.98 -9.18 14.35
C CYS A 145 16.22 -10.50 15.12
N ASP A 146 17.45 -10.76 15.50
CA ASP A 146 17.89 -12.03 16.11
C ASP A 146 17.73 -12.07 17.63
N VAL A 147 17.72 -10.93 18.30
CA VAL A 147 17.70 -10.82 19.75
C VAL A 147 16.29 -10.57 20.30
N ASN A 148 15.65 -9.50 19.84
CA ASN A 148 14.39 -9.04 20.41
C ASN A 148 13.16 -9.68 19.72
N ARG A 149 12.07 -9.80 20.46
CA ARG A 149 10.77 -10.27 19.98
C ARG A 149 9.68 -9.27 20.36
N PRO A 150 8.63 -9.17 19.54
CA PRO A 150 8.46 -9.81 18.22
C PRO A 150 9.40 -9.24 17.17
N GLN A 151 9.75 -10.02 16.12
CA GLN A 151 10.32 -9.47 14.91
C GLN A 151 9.25 -8.67 14.18
N MET A 152 9.53 -7.44 13.78
CA MET A 152 8.48 -6.59 13.20
C MET A 152 8.90 -6.01 11.85
N GLY A 153 7.91 -5.90 10.95
CA GLY A 153 8.09 -5.23 9.67
C GLY A 153 6.81 -4.62 9.14
N THR A 154 6.96 -3.53 8.37
CA THR A 154 5.90 -3.05 7.50
C THR A 154 6.17 -3.48 6.07
N VAL A 155 5.14 -3.93 5.36
CA VAL A 155 5.24 -4.46 3.99
C VAL A 155 4.54 -3.51 3.04
N ARG A 156 5.21 -3.14 1.95
CA ARG A 156 4.67 -2.26 0.94
C ARG A 156 3.44 -2.91 0.28
N PRO A 157 2.31 -2.18 0.16
CA PRO A 157 1.14 -2.67 -0.57
C PRO A 157 1.47 -3.03 -2.03
N LYS A 158 0.74 -3.98 -2.58
CA LYS A 158 0.85 -4.47 -3.97
C LYS A 158 2.19 -5.17 -4.31
N VAL A 159 2.97 -5.56 -3.32
CA VAL A 159 4.20 -6.36 -3.51
C VAL A 159 3.90 -7.85 -3.50
N PHE A 160 2.96 -8.27 -2.66
CA PHE A 160 2.54 -9.66 -2.57
C PHE A 160 1.14 -9.83 -3.16
N LYS A 161 0.89 -11.01 -3.72
CA LYS A 161 -0.46 -11.34 -4.21
C LYS A 161 -1.40 -11.54 -3.02
N PRO A 162 -2.65 -11.06 -3.12
CA PRO A 162 -3.66 -11.36 -2.11
C PRO A 162 -3.83 -12.87 -1.94
N ALA A 163 -4.14 -13.28 -0.72
CA ALA A 163 -4.48 -14.68 -0.43
C ALA A 163 -5.71 -15.11 -1.24
N GLU A 164 -5.69 -16.34 -1.76
CA GLU A 164 -6.87 -16.95 -2.34
C GLU A 164 -7.88 -17.24 -1.23
N MET A 165 -9.13 -16.80 -1.45
CA MET A 165 -10.20 -16.98 -0.48
C MET A 165 -10.75 -18.40 -0.51
N ASP A 166 -10.72 -19.08 0.64
CA ASP A 166 -11.34 -20.38 0.85
C ASP A 166 -12.44 -20.26 1.92
N ASN A 167 -13.67 -20.11 1.49
CA ASN A 167 -14.82 -19.96 2.37
C ASN A 167 -15.19 -21.26 3.14
N THR A 168 -14.55 -22.39 2.82
CA THR A 168 -14.74 -23.64 3.56
C THR A 168 -13.81 -23.76 4.77
N ARG A 169 -12.83 -22.86 4.85
CA ARG A 169 -11.83 -22.87 5.90
C ARG A 169 -12.44 -22.55 7.26
N THR A 170 -12.00 -23.27 8.28
CA THR A 170 -12.34 -23.01 9.67
C THR A 170 -11.12 -22.54 10.45
N GLY A 171 -11.31 -21.68 11.42
CA GLY A 171 -10.27 -21.13 12.28
C GLY A 171 -10.81 -20.79 13.66
N GLU A 172 -9.93 -20.39 14.53
CA GLU A 172 -10.25 -19.98 15.89
C GLU A 172 -10.44 -18.47 15.97
N VAL A 173 -11.50 -18.00 16.63
CA VAL A 173 -11.73 -16.58 16.91
C VAL A 173 -11.61 -16.34 18.40
N ILE A 174 -10.68 -15.50 18.82
CA ILE A 174 -10.39 -15.18 20.22
C ILE A 174 -10.70 -13.71 20.47
N ALA A 175 -11.74 -13.45 21.26
CA ALA A 175 -12.01 -12.10 21.72
C ALA A 175 -11.02 -11.68 22.81
N PHE A 176 -10.47 -10.46 22.66
CA PHE A 176 -9.57 -9.86 23.63
C PHE A 176 -10.04 -8.45 23.99
N THR A 177 -10.19 -8.20 25.28
CA THR A 177 -10.50 -6.87 25.80
C THR A 177 -9.28 -6.33 26.52
N PRO A 178 -8.64 -5.26 26.00
CA PRO A 178 -7.55 -4.59 26.69
C PRO A 178 -8.02 -4.03 28.03
N GLU A 179 -7.13 -4.06 29.02
CA GLU A 179 -7.37 -3.35 30.28
C GLU A 179 -7.46 -1.83 30.03
N ALA A 180 -8.24 -1.14 30.85
CA ALA A 180 -8.37 0.29 30.75
C ALA A 180 -7.03 0.98 31.06
N GLY A 181 -6.36 1.54 30.06
CA GLY A 181 -5.03 2.16 30.21
C GLY A 181 -4.80 3.37 29.30
N ALA A 182 -5.03 3.22 28.02
CA ALA A 182 -4.83 4.32 27.10
C ALA A 182 -6.03 5.25 27.03
N VAL A 183 -5.76 6.52 27.16
CA VAL A 183 -6.69 7.61 26.84
C VAL A 183 -6.13 8.33 25.63
N SER A 184 -6.94 8.48 24.58
CA SER A 184 -6.56 9.31 23.44
C SER A 184 -6.37 10.75 23.89
N ARG A 185 -5.25 11.35 23.50
CA ARG A 185 -4.95 12.78 23.72
C ARG A 185 -5.40 13.66 22.58
N VAL A 186 -5.98 13.05 21.54
CA VAL A 186 -6.52 13.72 20.36
C VAL A 186 -8.01 13.44 20.24
N GLU A 187 -8.75 14.38 19.67
CA GLU A 187 -10.18 14.27 19.40
C GLU A 187 -10.39 14.46 17.90
N LEU A 188 -11.13 13.54 17.27
CA LEU A 188 -11.54 13.68 15.88
C LEU A 188 -12.64 14.76 15.78
N VAL A 189 -12.26 15.98 15.40
CA VAL A 189 -13.21 17.10 15.30
C VAL A 189 -14.08 16.97 14.05
N LYS A 190 -13.54 16.50 12.93
CA LYS A 190 -14.25 16.39 11.66
C LYS A 190 -13.56 15.41 10.72
N LYS A 191 -14.37 14.63 10.00
CA LYS A 191 -13.94 13.77 8.90
C LYS A 191 -14.67 14.21 7.64
N GLU A 192 -13.94 14.65 6.64
CA GLU A 192 -14.49 15.06 5.36
C GLU A 192 -14.06 14.06 4.28
N ALA A 193 -15.03 13.48 3.57
CA ALA A 193 -14.73 12.74 2.36
C ALA A 193 -14.28 13.74 1.29
N LEU A 194 -13.11 13.50 0.70
CA LEU A 194 -12.69 14.25 -0.47
C LEU A 194 -13.71 13.95 -1.58
N SER A 195 -14.28 15.00 -2.16
CA SER A 195 -15.43 14.97 -3.07
C SER A 195 -15.10 14.40 -4.46
N SER A 196 -14.74 13.13 -4.51
CA SER A 196 -14.70 12.35 -5.74
C SER A 196 -15.17 10.91 -5.46
N GLU A 197 -16.43 10.80 -5.00
CA GLU A 197 -17.05 9.50 -4.68
C GLU A 197 -17.07 8.51 -5.86
N ASN A 198 -16.76 8.97 -7.09
CA ASN A 198 -16.72 8.15 -8.29
C ASN A 198 -15.33 8.10 -8.97
N ALA A 199 -14.29 8.73 -8.44
CA ALA A 199 -12.97 8.65 -9.05
C ALA A 199 -12.18 7.48 -8.45
N VAL A 200 -11.70 6.60 -9.31
CA VAL A 200 -10.80 5.51 -8.93
C VAL A 200 -9.56 6.12 -8.26
N LYS A 201 -9.24 5.63 -7.08
CA LYS A 201 -8.01 6.06 -6.39
C LYS A 201 -6.79 5.57 -7.18
N ILE A 202 -5.76 6.41 -7.28
CA ILE A 202 -4.57 6.08 -8.08
C ILE A 202 -3.85 4.81 -7.60
N ASP A 203 -3.96 4.48 -6.33
CA ASP A 203 -3.40 3.26 -5.73
C ASP A 203 -4.24 2.00 -5.99
N GLU A 204 -5.49 2.15 -6.45
CA GLU A 204 -6.40 1.05 -6.77
C GLU A 204 -6.59 0.88 -8.29
N ALA A 205 -6.08 1.82 -9.10
CA ALA A 205 -6.26 1.84 -10.55
C ALA A 205 -5.44 0.75 -11.26
N ASP A 206 -6.02 0.14 -12.31
CA ASP A 206 -5.34 -0.79 -13.21
C ASP A 206 -4.61 -0.05 -14.34
N MET A 207 -5.09 1.15 -14.71
CA MET A 207 -4.42 2.03 -15.65
C MET A 207 -4.29 3.45 -15.07
N ILE A 208 -3.09 4.01 -15.20
CA ILE A 208 -2.80 5.38 -14.77
C ILE A 208 -2.32 6.22 -15.94
N ALA A 209 -3.01 7.34 -16.18
CA ALA A 209 -2.55 8.40 -17.07
C ALA A 209 -1.87 9.49 -16.23
N ALA A 210 -0.53 9.49 -16.19
CA ALA A 210 0.24 10.42 -15.37
C ALA A 210 0.86 11.55 -16.19
N GLY A 211 0.74 12.78 -15.66
CA GLY A 211 1.27 13.98 -16.30
C GLY A 211 2.39 14.66 -15.50
N GLY A 212 3.34 15.22 -16.23
CA GLY A 212 4.40 16.07 -15.70
C GLY A 212 4.37 17.48 -16.24
N ARG A 213 5.31 18.33 -15.83
CA ARG A 213 5.45 19.72 -16.32
C ARG A 213 5.66 19.85 -17.85
N GLY A 214 5.96 18.75 -18.54
CA GLY A 214 6.07 18.72 -19.99
C GLY A 214 4.80 19.12 -20.74
N PHE A 215 3.63 19.12 -20.09
CA PHE A 215 2.39 19.68 -20.65
C PHE A 215 2.39 21.20 -20.77
N GLY A 216 3.08 21.89 -19.88
CA GLY A 216 3.25 23.35 -19.89
C GLY A 216 2.13 24.14 -19.23
N SER A 217 0.90 23.64 -19.11
CA SER A 217 -0.21 24.32 -18.41
C SER A 217 -1.27 23.34 -17.95
N LYS A 218 -2.14 23.78 -16.99
CA LYS A 218 -3.23 22.97 -16.41
C LYS A 218 -4.27 22.56 -17.45
N GLU A 219 -4.64 23.47 -18.35
CA GLU A 219 -5.69 23.25 -19.36
C GLU A 219 -5.36 22.09 -20.31
N LYS A 220 -4.06 21.82 -20.48
CA LYS A 220 -3.60 20.70 -21.31
C LYS A 220 -3.67 19.35 -20.62
N PHE A 221 -3.90 19.32 -19.30
CA PHE A 221 -4.07 18.08 -18.55
C PHE A 221 -5.39 17.34 -18.83
N ASP A 222 -6.42 18.05 -19.34
CA ASP A 222 -7.72 17.44 -19.68
C ASP A 222 -7.59 16.27 -20.66
N VAL A 223 -6.53 16.25 -21.47
CA VAL A 223 -6.25 15.12 -22.37
C VAL A 223 -5.91 13.83 -21.63
N LEU A 224 -5.40 13.91 -20.41
CA LEU A 224 -5.16 12.72 -19.57
C LEU A 224 -6.47 12.08 -19.11
N GLU A 225 -7.47 12.89 -18.78
CA GLU A 225 -8.81 12.40 -18.45
C GLU A 225 -9.45 11.71 -19.66
N GLN A 226 -9.26 12.28 -20.87
CA GLN A 226 -9.73 11.63 -22.09
C GLN A 226 -9.02 10.30 -22.37
N LEU A 227 -7.73 10.18 -22.05
CA LEU A 227 -7.01 8.91 -22.14
C LEU A 227 -7.53 7.92 -21.09
N ALA A 228 -7.65 8.36 -19.84
CA ALA A 228 -8.14 7.51 -18.74
C ALA A 228 -9.54 6.97 -19.04
N ALA A 229 -10.44 7.80 -19.55
CA ALA A 229 -11.81 7.40 -19.89
C ALA A 229 -11.92 6.29 -20.95
N LEU A 230 -10.84 5.93 -21.61
CA LEU A 230 -10.81 4.81 -22.57
C LEU A 230 -10.59 3.44 -21.89
N PHE A 231 -10.28 3.42 -20.61
CA PHE A 231 -9.95 2.20 -19.88
C PHE A 231 -10.86 2.07 -18.65
N GLU A 232 -11.22 0.85 -18.33
CA GLU A 232 -11.89 0.53 -17.08
C GLU A 232 -10.91 0.67 -15.93
N ASN A 233 -11.41 0.95 -14.72
CA ASN A 233 -10.61 1.10 -13.49
C ASN A 233 -9.35 1.95 -13.68
N SER A 234 -9.51 3.15 -14.25
CA SER A 234 -8.43 4.05 -14.59
C SER A 234 -8.41 5.32 -13.73
N ALA A 235 -7.24 5.93 -13.60
CA ALA A 235 -7.08 7.17 -12.84
C ALA A 235 -6.11 8.13 -13.53
N VAL A 236 -6.27 9.43 -13.23
CA VAL A 236 -5.31 10.47 -13.61
C VAL A 236 -4.40 10.78 -12.41
N ALA A 237 -3.10 10.84 -12.67
CA ALA A 237 -2.08 11.13 -11.69
C ALA A 237 -1.07 12.16 -12.20
N GLY A 238 -0.16 12.59 -11.33
CA GLY A 238 0.89 13.51 -11.73
C GLY A 238 2.14 13.44 -10.87
N THR A 239 3.17 14.14 -11.37
CA THR A 239 4.40 14.33 -10.63
C THR A 239 4.21 15.38 -9.53
N ARG A 240 5.07 15.37 -8.50
CA ARG A 240 5.11 16.44 -7.50
C ARG A 240 5.13 17.84 -8.13
N ALA A 241 5.88 18.03 -9.21
CA ALA A 241 5.96 19.30 -9.88
C ALA A 241 4.61 19.76 -10.48
N ALA A 242 3.77 18.85 -10.96
CA ALA A 242 2.41 19.17 -11.43
C ALA A 242 1.46 19.50 -10.26
N ILE A 243 1.68 18.89 -9.09
CA ILE A 243 0.93 19.22 -7.86
C ILE A 243 1.34 20.61 -7.34
N ASP A 244 2.64 20.89 -7.27
CA ASP A 244 3.17 22.18 -6.79
C ASP A 244 2.67 23.36 -7.67
N GLU A 245 2.43 23.14 -8.99
CA GLU A 245 1.80 24.07 -9.91
C GLU A 245 0.26 24.17 -9.77
N GLY A 246 -0.35 23.37 -8.87
CA GLY A 246 -1.80 23.35 -8.65
C GLY A 246 -2.62 22.73 -9.79
N TRP A 247 -2.01 21.91 -10.66
CA TRP A 247 -2.71 21.26 -11.76
C TRP A 247 -3.53 20.05 -11.29
N LEU A 248 -3.06 19.35 -10.25
CA LEU A 248 -3.71 18.23 -9.61
C LEU A 248 -3.66 18.37 -8.09
N THR A 249 -4.38 17.52 -7.38
CA THR A 249 -4.38 17.46 -5.91
C THR A 249 -3.28 16.52 -5.39
N HIS A 250 -2.89 16.68 -4.13
CA HIS A 250 -1.87 15.82 -3.49
C HIS A 250 -2.26 14.33 -3.50
N SER A 251 -3.55 14.01 -3.42
CA SER A 251 -4.04 12.63 -3.50
C SER A 251 -3.75 11.93 -4.84
N GLN A 252 -3.44 12.70 -5.88
CA GLN A 252 -3.09 12.23 -7.22
C GLN A 252 -1.57 12.23 -7.47
N GLN A 253 -0.77 12.55 -6.44
CA GLN A 253 0.68 12.57 -6.57
C GLN A 253 1.27 11.17 -6.56
N VAL A 254 2.10 10.84 -7.57
CA VAL A 254 2.90 9.62 -7.63
C VAL A 254 4.36 9.92 -7.33
N GLY A 255 4.98 9.12 -6.46
CA GLY A 255 6.39 9.21 -6.11
C GLY A 255 6.67 9.05 -4.62
N GLN A 256 7.90 9.24 -4.21
CA GLN A 256 8.40 9.04 -2.84
C GLN A 256 7.63 9.83 -1.77
N SER A 257 7.20 11.05 -2.09
CA SER A 257 6.40 11.91 -1.18
C SER A 257 4.90 11.92 -1.50
N GLY A 258 4.46 11.04 -2.38
CA GLY A 258 3.08 10.78 -2.74
C GLY A 258 2.77 9.30 -2.60
N LYS A 259 1.91 8.78 -3.47
CA LYS A 259 1.55 7.37 -3.48
C LYS A 259 2.49 6.53 -4.36
N SER A 260 2.74 5.29 -3.95
CA SER A 260 3.32 4.25 -4.80
C SER A 260 2.20 3.49 -5.48
N VAL A 261 2.36 3.26 -6.78
CA VAL A 261 1.36 2.63 -7.64
C VAL A 261 2.01 1.53 -8.48
N THR A 262 1.24 0.47 -8.75
CA THR A 262 1.68 -0.66 -9.58
C THR A 262 0.53 -1.07 -10.53
N PRO A 263 0.08 -0.16 -11.42
CA PRO A 263 -0.97 -0.48 -12.37
C PRO A 263 -0.47 -1.46 -13.44
N HIS A 264 -1.40 -2.11 -14.14
CA HIS A 264 -1.04 -2.88 -15.34
C HIS A 264 -0.48 -1.98 -16.43
N ILE A 265 -0.99 -0.74 -16.58
CA ILE A 265 -0.46 0.20 -17.56
C ILE A 265 -0.24 1.57 -16.91
N TYR A 266 0.96 2.09 -17.04
CA TYR A 266 1.34 3.43 -16.60
C TYR A 266 1.75 4.29 -17.80
N PHE A 267 0.98 5.32 -18.14
CA PHE A 267 1.35 6.31 -19.13
C PHE A 267 2.10 7.46 -18.47
N ALA A 268 3.38 7.59 -18.75
CA ALA A 268 4.24 8.68 -18.26
C ALA A 268 4.31 9.79 -19.31
N CYS A 269 3.42 10.77 -19.22
CA CYS A 269 3.21 11.80 -20.22
C CYS A 269 3.92 13.11 -19.84
N GLY A 270 4.95 13.53 -20.56
CA GLY A 270 5.71 14.74 -20.27
C GLY A 270 6.42 14.72 -18.91
N ILE A 271 6.83 13.54 -18.46
CA ILE A 271 7.52 13.29 -17.19
C ILE A 271 9.00 13.06 -17.48
N SER A 272 9.89 13.72 -16.71
CA SER A 272 11.35 13.58 -16.89
C SER A 272 11.91 12.27 -16.30
N GLY A 273 11.30 11.71 -15.26
CA GLY A 273 11.79 10.49 -14.62
C GLY A 273 12.79 10.76 -13.49
N ALA A 274 12.54 11.77 -12.66
CA ALA A 274 13.31 11.96 -11.43
C ALA A 274 13.19 10.71 -10.52
N ILE A 275 14.27 10.34 -9.81
CA ILE A 275 14.34 9.14 -8.96
C ILE A 275 13.17 9.06 -7.97
N GLN A 276 12.76 10.22 -7.42
CA GLN A 276 11.65 10.30 -6.49
C GLN A 276 10.30 9.93 -7.14
N HIS A 277 10.11 10.22 -8.43
CA HIS A 277 8.92 9.82 -9.17
C HIS A 277 9.00 8.34 -9.55
N LEU A 278 10.15 7.91 -10.07
CA LEU A 278 10.38 6.52 -10.47
C LEU A 278 10.15 5.54 -9.31
N SER A 279 10.55 5.90 -8.09
CA SER A 279 10.35 5.06 -6.90
C SER A 279 8.87 4.75 -6.60
N GLY A 280 7.95 5.57 -7.13
CA GLY A 280 6.51 5.38 -6.95
C GLY A 280 5.81 4.65 -8.10
N MET A 281 6.48 4.34 -9.24
CA MET A 281 5.77 3.77 -10.40
C MET A 281 6.57 2.74 -11.22
N LYS A 282 7.85 2.57 -10.95
CA LYS A 282 8.74 1.71 -11.75
C LYS A 282 8.35 0.23 -11.75
N ASP A 283 7.57 -0.20 -10.75
CA ASP A 283 7.13 -1.58 -10.59
C ASP A 283 5.78 -1.85 -11.30
N SER A 284 5.31 -0.92 -12.17
CA SER A 284 4.15 -1.11 -13.05
C SER A 284 4.45 -2.15 -14.12
N ASP A 285 3.44 -2.97 -14.53
CA ASP A 285 3.64 -4.07 -15.48
C ASP A 285 4.08 -3.53 -16.85
N ILE A 286 3.44 -2.46 -17.34
CA ILE A 286 3.76 -1.81 -18.62
C ILE A 286 3.88 -0.30 -18.41
N ILE A 287 5.04 0.25 -18.74
CA ILE A 287 5.31 1.69 -18.69
C ILE A 287 5.45 2.21 -20.12
N ILE A 288 4.60 3.18 -20.49
CA ILE A 288 4.62 3.86 -21.79
C ILE A 288 5.01 5.31 -21.53
N ALA A 289 6.17 5.75 -22.00
CA ALA A 289 6.69 7.09 -21.79
C ALA A 289 6.60 7.95 -23.05
N ILE A 290 6.16 9.20 -22.88
CA ILE A 290 6.16 10.23 -23.93
C ILE A 290 6.93 11.43 -23.40
N ASN A 291 8.07 11.74 -24.00
CA ASN A 291 8.88 12.91 -23.65
C ASN A 291 9.56 13.46 -24.90
N LYS A 292 9.70 14.79 -24.98
CA LYS A 292 10.42 15.45 -26.10
C LYS A 292 11.94 15.31 -26.01
N ASP A 293 12.47 15.06 -24.82
CA ASP A 293 13.88 14.84 -24.57
C ASP A 293 14.18 13.33 -24.64
N ALA A 294 14.94 12.93 -25.67
CA ALA A 294 15.31 11.53 -25.88
C ALA A 294 16.18 10.94 -24.75
N GLU A 295 16.90 11.81 -24.02
CA GLU A 295 17.79 11.43 -22.93
C GLU A 295 17.08 11.48 -21.56
N ALA A 296 15.77 11.72 -21.53
CA ALA A 296 15.01 11.80 -20.29
C ALA A 296 15.10 10.48 -19.51
N PRO A 297 15.44 10.51 -18.20
CA PRO A 297 15.60 9.30 -17.37
C PRO A 297 14.37 8.39 -17.35
N ILE A 298 13.17 8.88 -17.65
CA ILE A 298 11.95 8.08 -17.73
C ILE A 298 12.07 6.92 -18.73
N PHE A 299 12.84 7.11 -19.78
CA PHE A 299 13.05 6.08 -20.79
C PHE A 299 13.88 4.90 -20.30
N THR A 300 14.63 5.04 -19.19
CA THR A 300 15.40 3.93 -18.61
C THR A 300 14.51 2.86 -17.98
N VAL A 301 13.28 3.22 -17.62
CA VAL A 301 12.29 2.29 -17.01
C VAL A 301 11.10 2.02 -17.94
N ALA A 302 10.99 2.73 -19.07
CA ALA A 302 9.88 2.57 -19.99
C ALA A 302 10.01 1.29 -20.82
N HIS A 303 8.92 0.53 -20.92
CA HIS A 303 8.81 -0.60 -21.85
C HIS A 303 8.59 -0.13 -23.28
N TYR A 304 7.88 1.01 -23.44
CA TYR A 304 7.67 1.70 -24.72
C TYR A 304 7.94 3.17 -24.56
N GLY A 305 8.82 3.72 -25.41
CA GLY A 305 9.18 5.13 -25.41
C GLY A 305 8.80 5.82 -26.72
N ILE A 306 8.19 6.98 -26.64
CA ILE A 306 7.88 7.84 -27.79
C ILE A 306 8.56 9.18 -27.57
N VAL A 307 9.54 9.50 -28.41
CA VAL A 307 10.24 10.79 -28.38
C VAL A 307 9.42 11.83 -29.14
N GLY A 308 8.92 12.85 -28.46
CA GLY A 308 8.17 13.94 -29.07
C GLY A 308 7.32 14.74 -28.08
N ASP A 309 6.62 15.74 -28.61
CA ASP A 309 5.75 16.60 -27.80
C ASP A 309 4.47 15.85 -27.38
N VAL A 310 4.26 15.72 -26.08
CA VAL A 310 3.09 15.07 -25.49
C VAL A 310 1.78 15.71 -25.99
N ASN A 311 1.74 17.02 -26.16
CA ASN A 311 0.57 17.75 -26.64
C ASN A 311 0.18 17.41 -28.09
N VAL A 312 1.12 16.87 -28.88
CA VAL A 312 0.88 16.44 -30.27
C VAL A 312 0.61 14.95 -30.34
N ILE A 313 1.37 14.16 -29.58
CA ILE A 313 1.34 12.70 -29.64
C ILE A 313 0.11 12.12 -28.95
N LEU A 314 -0.20 12.61 -27.74
CA LEU A 314 -1.27 12.02 -26.92
C LEU A 314 -2.66 12.09 -27.56
N PRO A 315 -3.09 13.22 -28.17
CA PRO A 315 -4.36 13.26 -28.90
C PRO A 315 -4.45 12.23 -30.04
N LYS A 316 -3.35 12.07 -30.82
CA LYS A 316 -3.30 11.08 -31.89
C LYS A 316 -3.32 9.64 -31.38
N LEU A 317 -2.70 9.39 -30.23
CA LEU A 317 -2.74 8.08 -29.58
C LEU A 317 -4.18 7.73 -29.12
N ILE A 318 -4.87 8.71 -28.52
CA ILE A 318 -6.27 8.58 -28.10
C ILE A 318 -7.17 8.24 -29.29
N GLU A 319 -7.02 8.95 -30.43
CA GLU A 319 -7.78 8.66 -31.65
C GLU A 319 -7.56 7.23 -32.15
N LYS A 320 -6.28 6.79 -32.16
CA LYS A 320 -5.96 5.40 -32.58
C LYS A 320 -6.53 4.34 -31.61
N ILE A 321 -6.47 4.57 -30.29
CA ILE A 321 -7.06 3.65 -29.31
C ILE A 321 -8.58 3.57 -29.49
N LYS A 322 -9.25 4.72 -29.70
CA LYS A 322 -10.69 4.76 -30.00
C LYS A 322 -11.04 3.97 -31.24
N ALA A 323 -10.29 4.16 -32.32
CA ALA A 323 -10.51 3.43 -33.58
C ALA A 323 -10.25 1.93 -33.46
N TYR A 324 -9.36 1.49 -32.56
CA TYR A 324 -9.08 0.08 -32.32
C TYR A 324 -10.16 -0.59 -31.46
N LYS A 325 -10.80 0.17 -30.57
CA LYS A 325 -11.85 -0.33 -29.66
C LYS A 325 -13.25 -0.30 -30.31
N ALA A 326 -13.44 0.44 -31.41
CA ALA A 326 -14.68 0.51 -32.19
C ALA A 326 -14.82 -0.69 -33.15
#